data_51e2ba06176a82f5f53739a057065f0a
#
_entry.id   51e2ba06176a82f5f53739a057065f0a
#
_cell.length_a   1.000
_cell.length_b   1.000
_cell.length_c   1.000
_cell.angle_alpha   90.00
_cell.angle_beta   90.00
_cell.angle_gamma   90.00
#
_symmetry.space_group_name_H-M   'P 1'
#
loop_
_entity.id
_entity.type
_entity.pdbx_description
1 polymer ?
#
loop_
_entity_poly.entity_id
_entity_poly.type
_entity_poly.pdbx_seq_one_letter_code
_entity_poly.pdbx_strand_id
1 'polypeptide(L)'
;MKFKLLLALLFMGSAAANAEQVVVQTRSISMVLNVEKGVQPQYVYFGSRLNAADLKNLSVPSGGRMDAYPAYGMNCPAEAALAMRHSDGNMSTALVATGVSYKQDGNATITIIHLKDPVYNIKVNMYYRAYNDVDMIEAWTDVKNEEKGTVTLTEFESAMLPIRRGDVWISHLYGSWANESQVSEEPLVPGEMVISNKDGARNSHTSHGEVMFSLDGKARENEGNVIGAAICYSGNYELKTVTDDTDYHYFFAGINPDNSEYHLAKGETFTTPALALTFSKEGLSGASRNFHKWGREYKLMHGNKVRDILLN
;
A
#
# COMPACT_ATOMS: atom_id res chain seq x y z
N MET A 1 -29.51 13.03 26.87
CA MET A 1 -29.79 11.86 26.00
C MET A 1 -29.23 12.14 24.64
N LYS A 2 -28.08 11.54 24.32
CA LYS A 2 -27.42 11.69 23.00
C LYS A 2 -27.75 10.43 22.19
N PHE A 3 -28.52 10.59 21.14
CA PHE A 3 -28.81 9.55 20.17
C PHE A 3 -27.53 9.25 19.36
N LYS A 4 -26.98 8.05 19.53
CA LYS A 4 -25.98 7.48 18.62
C LYS A 4 -26.73 6.87 17.44
N LEU A 5 -26.64 7.50 16.28
CA LEU A 5 -27.16 6.93 15.04
C LEU A 5 -26.15 5.88 14.53
N LEU A 6 -26.47 4.62 14.78
CA LEU A 6 -25.74 3.47 14.25
C LEU A 6 -26.27 3.21 12.83
N LEU A 7 -25.53 3.62 11.80
CA LEU A 7 -25.87 3.32 10.41
C LEU A 7 -25.28 1.95 10.05
N ALA A 8 -26.02 0.89 10.36
CA ALA A 8 -25.76 -0.44 9.83
C ALA A 8 -26.40 -0.53 8.43
N LEU A 9 -25.61 -0.45 7.36
CA LEU A 9 -26.07 -0.81 6.02
C LEU A 9 -26.10 -2.33 5.92
N LEU A 10 -27.31 -2.91 6.06
CA LEU A 10 -27.59 -4.28 5.64
C LEU A 10 -27.68 -4.30 4.10
N PHE A 11 -26.72 -4.90 3.45
CA PHE A 11 -26.89 -5.34 2.05
C PHE A 11 -27.27 -6.82 2.06
N MET A 12 -28.57 -7.11 1.87
CA MET A 12 -29.03 -8.40 1.36
C MET A 12 -29.13 -8.30 -0.16
N GLY A 13 -28.26 -8.98 -0.87
CA GLY A 13 -28.26 -9.04 -2.34
C GLY A 13 -28.06 -10.46 -2.83
N SER A 14 -28.88 -10.86 -3.76
CA SER A 14 -28.96 -12.13 -4.49
C SER A 14 -27.65 -12.56 -5.14
N ALA A 15 -27.42 -13.88 -5.20
CA ALA A 15 -26.28 -14.55 -5.83
C ALA A 15 -26.28 -14.40 -7.37
N ALA A 16 -25.77 -13.26 -7.84
CA ALA A 16 -25.05 -13.12 -9.09
C ALA A 16 -23.63 -12.78 -8.69
N ALA A 17 -22.60 -13.19 -9.45
CA ALA A 17 -21.22 -12.83 -9.20
C ALA A 17 -21.07 -11.30 -9.39
N ASN A 18 -21.40 -10.54 -8.36
CA ASN A 18 -21.37 -9.09 -8.38
C ASN A 18 -20.02 -8.65 -7.81
N ALA A 19 -19.31 -7.85 -8.58
CA ALA A 19 -18.16 -7.11 -8.12
C ALA A 19 -18.58 -6.22 -6.93
N GLU A 20 -17.85 -6.32 -5.81
CA GLU A 20 -18.05 -5.49 -4.65
C GLU A 20 -17.12 -4.27 -4.71
N GLN A 21 -17.70 -3.07 -4.61
CA GLN A 21 -16.91 -1.86 -4.45
C GLN A 21 -16.50 -1.73 -2.98
N VAL A 22 -15.24 -2.04 -2.70
CA VAL A 22 -14.64 -1.96 -1.37
C VAL A 22 -14.11 -0.56 -1.12
N VAL A 23 -14.64 0.11 -0.10
CA VAL A 23 -14.33 1.50 0.20
C VAL A 23 -13.59 1.61 1.53
N VAL A 24 -12.32 2.01 1.46
CA VAL A 24 -11.45 2.30 2.60
C VAL A 24 -11.40 3.81 2.78
N GLN A 25 -11.94 4.33 3.88
CA GLN A 25 -12.08 5.78 4.07
C GLN A 25 -11.57 6.26 5.42
N THR A 26 -10.89 7.40 5.38
CA THR A 26 -10.59 8.23 6.55
C THR A 26 -11.55 9.43 6.60
N ARG A 27 -11.23 10.45 7.40
CA ARG A 27 -11.99 11.69 7.44
C ARG A 27 -12.01 12.42 6.09
N SER A 28 -10.88 12.49 5.36
CA SER A 28 -10.71 13.28 4.13
C SER A 28 -10.22 12.50 2.93
N ILE A 29 -9.95 11.18 3.06
CA ILE A 29 -9.38 10.33 2.02
C ILE A 29 -10.33 9.18 1.70
N SER A 30 -10.37 8.77 0.45
CA SER A 30 -10.97 7.52 -0.01
C SER A 30 -9.97 6.74 -0.85
N MET A 31 -9.86 5.45 -0.57
CA MET A 31 -9.28 4.44 -1.44
C MET A 31 -10.39 3.46 -1.81
N VAL A 32 -10.56 3.18 -3.10
CA VAL A 32 -11.63 2.31 -3.59
C VAL A 32 -11.04 1.20 -4.44
N LEU A 33 -11.41 -0.03 -4.11
CA LEU A 33 -11.06 -1.21 -4.88
C LEU A 33 -12.33 -1.88 -5.41
N ASN A 34 -12.24 -2.47 -6.58
CA ASN A 34 -13.23 -3.38 -7.12
C ASN A 34 -12.79 -4.81 -6.80
N VAL A 35 -13.62 -5.55 -6.07
CA VAL A 35 -13.33 -6.92 -5.66
C VAL A 35 -14.43 -7.83 -6.17
N GLU A 36 -14.08 -8.71 -7.10
CA GLU A 36 -14.97 -9.72 -7.65
C GLU A 36 -14.42 -11.10 -7.32
N LYS A 37 -15.28 -11.99 -6.83
CA LYS A 37 -14.87 -13.35 -6.46
C LYS A 37 -14.39 -14.12 -7.68
N GLY A 38 -13.19 -14.69 -7.58
CA GLY A 38 -12.54 -15.45 -8.66
C GLY A 38 -11.75 -14.57 -9.63
N VAL A 39 -11.69 -13.25 -9.40
CA VAL A 39 -10.96 -12.28 -10.21
C VAL A 39 -9.92 -11.57 -9.33
N GLN A 40 -8.88 -11.00 -9.92
CA GLN A 40 -7.92 -10.16 -9.23
C GLN A 40 -8.58 -8.85 -8.78
N PRO A 41 -8.38 -8.38 -7.53
CA PRO A 41 -8.85 -7.07 -7.11
C PRO A 41 -8.17 -5.96 -7.92
N GLN A 42 -8.89 -4.87 -8.14
CA GLN A 42 -8.38 -3.72 -8.90
C GLN A 42 -8.56 -2.43 -8.10
N TYR A 43 -7.55 -1.56 -8.13
CA TYR A 43 -7.72 -0.20 -7.65
C TYR A 43 -8.61 0.59 -8.62
N VAL A 44 -9.54 1.36 -8.06
CA VAL A 44 -10.45 2.23 -8.82
C VAL A 44 -10.14 3.70 -8.54
N TYR A 45 -9.80 4.02 -7.30
CA TYR A 45 -9.57 5.39 -6.88
C TYR A 45 -8.68 5.46 -5.62
N PHE A 46 -7.81 6.45 -5.57
CA PHE A 46 -7.17 6.89 -4.34
C PHE A 46 -7.02 8.41 -4.38
N GLY A 47 -7.56 9.10 -3.37
CA GLY A 47 -7.55 10.56 -3.33
C GLY A 47 -8.49 11.13 -2.28
N SER A 48 -9.03 12.32 -2.56
CA SER A 48 -9.99 12.99 -1.68
C SER A 48 -11.20 12.13 -1.36
N ARG A 49 -11.78 12.32 -0.19
CA ARG A 49 -12.98 11.60 0.21
C ARG A 49 -14.11 11.78 -0.79
N LEU A 50 -14.66 10.67 -1.23
CA LEU A 50 -15.80 10.58 -2.13
C LEU A 50 -17.11 10.48 -1.33
N ASN A 51 -18.15 11.12 -1.83
CA ASN A 51 -19.51 10.94 -1.34
C ASN A 51 -20.21 9.76 -2.04
N ALA A 52 -21.42 9.42 -1.61
CA ALA A 52 -22.17 8.29 -2.15
C ALA A 52 -22.53 8.43 -3.64
N ALA A 53 -22.69 9.66 -4.14
CA ALA A 53 -22.97 9.90 -5.56
C ALA A 53 -21.70 9.70 -6.41
N ASP A 54 -20.56 10.19 -5.93
CA ASP A 54 -19.27 10.01 -6.59
C ASP A 54 -18.91 8.52 -6.69
N LEU A 55 -19.09 7.78 -5.58
CA LEU A 55 -18.81 6.32 -5.54
C LEU A 55 -19.62 5.55 -6.62
N LYS A 56 -20.87 5.90 -6.82
CA LYS A 56 -21.73 5.26 -7.86
C LYS A 56 -21.27 5.52 -9.28
N ASN A 57 -20.57 6.62 -9.52
CA ASN A 57 -20.10 7.04 -10.84
C ASN A 57 -18.70 6.56 -11.17
N LEU A 58 -18.02 5.87 -10.24
CA LEU A 58 -16.70 5.30 -10.51
C LEU A 58 -16.82 4.16 -11.53
N SER A 59 -15.96 4.20 -12.54
CA SER A 59 -15.78 3.12 -13.50
C SER A 59 -14.57 2.28 -13.13
N VAL A 60 -14.71 0.96 -13.22
CA VAL A 60 -13.58 0.04 -13.04
C VAL A 60 -12.67 0.15 -14.27
N PRO A 61 -11.37 0.41 -14.09
CA PRO A 61 -10.44 0.44 -15.20
C PRO A 61 -10.38 -0.90 -15.93
N SER A 62 -10.26 -0.87 -17.24
CA SER A 62 -10.14 -2.09 -18.06
C SER A 62 -8.66 -2.45 -18.29
N GLY A 63 -8.40 -3.71 -18.60
CA GLY A 63 -7.10 -4.17 -19.10
C GLY A 63 -6.05 -4.55 -18.07
N GLY A 64 -6.43 -4.79 -16.81
CA GLY A 64 -5.51 -5.30 -15.75
C GLY A 64 -4.44 -4.33 -15.26
N ARG A 65 -4.37 -3.12 -15.79
CA ARG A 65 -3.35 -2.12 -15.41
C ARG A 65 -3.48 -1.59 -13.98
N MET A 66 -4.62 -1.80 -13.36
CA MET A 66 -4.92 -1.35 -12.00
C MET A 66 -5.06 -2.52 -11.03
N ASP A 67 -4.57 -3.71 -11.42
CA ASP A 67 -4.61 -4.89 -10.57
C ASP A 67 -3.86 -4.62 -9.26
N ALA A 68 -4.52 -4.95 -8.15
CA ALA A 68 -3.95 -4.77 -6.84
C ALA A 68 -3.16 -6.03 -6.43
N TYR A 69 -1.91 -5.85 -6.04
CA TYR A 69 -1.02 -6.90 -5.59
C TYR A 69 -0.79 -8.03 -6.61
N PRO A 70 -0.27 -7.73 -7.80
CA PRO A 70 0.02 -8.72 -8.83
C PRO A 70 1.10 -9.71 -8.37
N ALA A 71 0.92 -10.99 -8.70
CA ALA A 71 1.88 -12.05 -8.44
C ALA A 71 2.60 -12.49 -9.72
N TYR A 72 3.83 -12.99 -9.59
CA TYR A 72 4.59 -13.53 -10.72
C TYR A 72 3.87 -14.76 -11.32
N GLY A 73 3.62 -14.73 -12.60
CA GLY A 73 2.80 -15.72 -13.33
C GLY A 73 1.45 -15.17 -13.76
N MET A 74 1.10 -13.96 -13.31
CA MET A 74 -0.08 -13.20 -13.78
C MET A 74 0.32 -12.21 -14.87
N ASN A 75 -0.68 -11.64 -15.54
CA ASN A 75 -0.44 -10.54 -16.47
C ASN A 75 -0.16 -9.25 -15.68
N CYS A 76 1.11 -8.99 -15.40
CA CYS A 76 1.56 -7.79 -14.69
C CYS A 76 2.03 -6.76 -15.72
N PRO A 77 1.41 -5.56 -15.77
CA PRO A 77 1.84 -4.53 -16.72
C PRO A 77 3.19 -3.90 -16.38
N ALA A 78 3.65 -4.01 -15.13
CA ALA A 78 4.94 -3.55 -14.67
C ALA A 78 5.75 -4.72 -14.06
N GLU A 79 5.57 -4.96 -12.76
CA GLU A 79 6.25 -6.00 -12.01
C GLU A 79 5.31 -6.73 -11.06
N ALA A 80 5.77 -7.84 -10.49
CA ALA A 80 5.05 -8.55 -9.45
C ALA A 80 5.30 -7.90 -8.08
N ALA A 81 4.26 -7.79 -7.27
CA ALA A 81 4.38 -7.46 -5.85
C ALA A 81 4.69 -8.70 -4.99
N LEU A 82 4.45 -9.89 -5.54
CA LEU A 82 4.72 -11.17 -4.91
C LEU A 82 5.32 -12.12 -5.92
N ALA A 83 6.48 -12.67 -5.62
CA ALA A 83 7.07 -13.78 -6.36
C ALA A 83 7.52 -14.87 -5.39
N MET A 84 7.29 -16.14 -5.78
CA MET A 84 7.66 -17.28 -4.97
C MET A 84 8.01 -18.48 -5.81
N ARG A 85 8.77 -19.40 -5.23
CA ARG A 85 8.96 -20.75 -5.74
C ARG A 85 8.14 -21.71 -4.89
N HIS A 86 7.15 -22.34 -5.51
CA HIS A 86 6.31 -23.35 -4.89
C HIS A 86 7.09 -24.59 -4.50
N SER A 87 6.49 -25.44 -3.67
CA SER A 87 7.15 -26.64 -3.14
C SER A 87 7.52 -27.68 -4.21
N ASP A 88 6.94 -27.61 -5.39
CA ASP A 88 7.27 -28.44 -6.57
C ASP A 88 8.29 -27.78 -7.51
N GLY A 89 8.75 -26.56 -7.20
CA GLY A 89 9.71 -25.79 -7.98
C GLY A 89 9.11 -24.84 -9.02
N ASN A 90 7.80 -24.85 -9.24
CA ASN A 90 7.13 -23.89 -10.11
C ASN A 90 7.17 -22.47 -9.50
N MET A 91 7.23 -21.46 -10.34
CA MET A 91 7.27 -20.05 -9.91
C MET A 91 5.99 -19.27 -10.24
N SER A 92 5.04 -19.86 -10.97
CA SER A 92 3.81 -19.17 -11.35
C SER A 92 2.78 -19.20 -10.24
N THR A 93 2.35 -18.02 -9.80
CA THR A 93 1.31 -17.80 -8.81
C THR A 93 0.22 -16.94 -9.42
N ALA A 94 -1.03 -17.33 -9.28
CA ALA A 94 -2.18 -16.53 -9.71
C ALA A 94 -3.11 -16.26 -8.54
N LEU A 95 -3.28 -14.99 -8.16
CA LEU A 95 -4.11 -14.62 -7.02
C LEU A 95 -5.49 -14.16 -7.46
N VAL A 96 -6.53 -14.75 -6.89
CA VAL A 96 -7.91 -14.32 -7.12
C VAL A 96 -8.64 -14.08 -5.80
N ALA A 97 -9.52 -13.09 -5.77
CA ALA A 97 -10.30 -12.75 -4.59
C ALA A 97 -11.26 -13.87 -4.19
N THR A 98 -11.38 -14.10 -2.90
CA THR A 98 -12.35 -15.03 -2.30
C THR A 98 -13.43 -14.33 -1.48
N GLY A 99 -13.18 -13.11 -1.05
CA GLY A 99 -14.11 -12.29 -0.29
C GLY A 99 -13.42 -11.14 0.42
N VAL A 100 -14.21 -10.38 1.16
CA VAL A 100 -13.79 -9.22 1.96
C VAL A 100 -14.31 -9.37 3.38
N SER A 101 -13.54 -8.91 4.36
CA SER A 101 -14.00 -8.79 5.74
C SER A 101 -13.52 -7.49 6.38
N TYR A 102 -14.20 -7.11 7.46
CA TYR A 102 -13.93 -5.84 8.15
C TYR A 102 -13.75 -6.09 9.63
N LYS A 103 -12.80 -5.41 10.23
CA LYS A 103 -12.53 -5.48 11.68
C LYS A 103 -12.37 -4.08 12.24
N GLN A 104 -13.03 -3.81 13.36
CA GLN A 104 -12.78 -2.59 14.13
C GLN A 104 -11.52 -2.77 14.99
N ASP A 105 -10.63 -1.78 14.97
CA ASP A 105 -9.38 -1.77 15.74
C ASP A 105 -9.20 -0.39 16.39
N GLY A 106 -9.74 -0.25 17.60
CA GLY A 106 -9.78 1.04 18.28
C GLY A 106 -10.51 2.10 17.45
N ASN A 107 -9.81 3.17 17.12
CA ASN A 107 -10.34 4.27 16.28
C ASN A 107 -10.01 4.09 14.78
N ALA A 108 -9.76 2.87 14.35
CA ALA A 108 -9.51 2.53 12.96
C ALA A 108 -10.39 1.37 12.50
N THR A 109 -10.67 1.33 11.20
CA THR A 109 -11.32 0.18 10.54
C THR A 109 -10.27 -0.52 9.68
N ILE A 110 -10.14 -1.83 9.85
CA ILE A 110 -9.30 -2.68 9.01
C ILE A 110 -10.20 -3.38 8.00
N THR A 111 -9.94 -3.11 6.72
CA THR A 111 -10.52 -3.85 5.59
C THR A 111 -9.54 -4.95 5.18
N ILE A 112 -10.02 -6.17 4.99
CA ILE A 112 -9.20 -7.33 4.61
C ILE A 112 -9.77 -7.91 3.33
N ILE A 113 -8.96 -7.92 2.27
CA ILE A 113 -9.29 -8.59 1.01
C ILE A 113 -8.59 -9.94 1.01
N HIS A 114 -9.38 -11.01 0.93
CA HIS A 114 -8.89 -12.38 0.96
C HIS A 114 -8.64 -12.87 -0.46
N LEU A 115 -7.42 -13.32 -0.71
CA LEU A 115 -7.00 -13.91 -1.98
C LEU A 115 -6.56 -15.36 -1.78
N LYS A 116 -6.62 -16.13 -2.86
CA LYS A 116 -6.02 -17.46 -2.94
C LYS A 116 -5.44 -17.72 -4.33
N ASP A 117 -4.46 -18.59 -4.41
CA ASP A 117 -4.10 -19.21 -5.67
C ASP A 117 -5.10 -20.36 -5.98
N PRO A 118 -5.67 -20.45 -7.21
CA PRO A 118 -6.63 -21.50 -7.55
C PRO A 118 -5.99 -22.89 -7.74
N VAL A 119 -4.68 -22.97 -7.94
CA VAL A 119 -3.92 -24.21 -8.19
C VAL A 119 -3.14 -24.63 -6.97
N TYR A 120 -2.41 -23.71 -6.38
CA TYR A 120 -1.58 -23.93 -5.20
C TYR A 120 -2.30 -23.55 -3.90
N ASN A 121 -1.94 -24.22 -2.81
CA ASN A 121 -2.53 -23.94 -1.51
C ASN A 121 -1.85 -22.74 -0.82
N ILE A 122 -1.87 -21.61 -1.50
CA ILE A 122 -1.38 -20.32 -1.01
C ILE A 122 -2.58 -19.41 -0.75
N LYS A 123 -2.58 -18.76 0.40
CA LYS A 123 -3.55 -17.70 0.76
C LYS A 123 -2.82 -16.40 1.00
N VAL A 124 -3.39 -15.32 0.53
CA VAL A 124 -2.87 -13.97 0.71
C VAL A 124 -3.99 -13.09 1.25
N ASN A 125 -3.71 -12.29 2.27
CA ASN A 125 -4.63 -11.29 2.75
C ASN A 125 -4.00 -9.91 2.58
N MET A 126 -4.70 -9.02 1.88
CA MET A 126 -4.34 -7.61 1.80
C MET A 126 -5.11 -6.84 2.87
N TYR A 127 -4.40 -6.10 3.70
CA TYR A 127 -4.96 -5.34 4.80
C TYR A 127 -4.87 -3.84 4.52
N TYR A 128 -5.94 -3.12 4.84
CA TYR A 128 -5.99 -1.68 4.82
C TYR A 128 -6.60 -1.16 6.13
N ARG A 129 -5.76 -0.56 6.98
CA ARG A 129 -6.21 0.11 8.21
C ARG A 129 -6.43 1.58 7.95
N ALA A 130 -7.67 2.03 7.92
CA ALA A 130 -8.04 3.44 7.81
C ALA A 130 -8.34 4.01 9.19
N TYR A 131 -7.67 5.08 9.57
CA TYR A 131 -7.91 5.81 10.81
C TYR A 131 -9.09 6.77 10.65
N ASN A 132 -9.96 6.88 11.69
CA ASN A 132 -11.18 7.70 11.60
C ASN A 132 -10.94 9.19 11.84
N ASP A 133 -9.86 9.57 12.50
CA ASP A 133 -9.56 10.91 13.00
C ASP A 133 -8.27 11.53 12.41
N VAL A 134 -7.47 10.74 11.76
CA VAL A 134 -6.30 11.17 10.99
C VAL A 134 -6.41 10.67 9.56
N ASP A 135 -5.83 11.42 8.62
CA ASP A 135 -5.92 11.09 7.20
C ASP A 135 -4.76 10.18 6.79
N MET A 136 -4.77 8.96 7.34
CA MET A 136 -3.77 7.91 7.09
C MET A 136 -4.42 6.57 6.87
N ILE A 137 -3.86 5.81 5.93
CA ILE A 137 -4.18 4.39 5.66
C ILE A 137 -2.88 3.60 5.76
N GLU A 138 -2.84 2.56 6.57
CA GLU A 138 -1.74 1.58 6.55
C GLU A 138 -2.15 0.38 5.71
N ALA A 139 -1.27 -0.03 4.81
CA ALA A 139 -1.45 -1.21 3.96
C ALA A 139 -0.34 -2.23 4.22
N TRP A 140 -0.69 -3.50 4.36
CA TRP A 140 0.26 -4.62 4.48
C TRP A 140 -0.37 -5.91 3.97
N THR A 141 0.45 -6.95 3.84
CA THR A 141 0.03 -8.23 3.28
C THR A 141 0.50 -9.40 4.13
N ASP A 142 -0.34 -10.42 4.29
CA ASP A 142 0.01 -11.73 4.83
C ASP A 142 0.05 -12.75 3.71
N VAL A 143 1.10 -13.56 3.68
CA VAL A 143 1.24 -14.72 2.78
C VAL A 143 1.27 -15.99 3.63
N LYS A 144 0.31 -16.89 3.45
CA LYS A 144 0.21 -18.15 4.18
C LYS A 144 0.46 -19.33 3.27
N ASN A 145 1.41 -20.18 3.65
CA ASN A 145 1.67 -21.43 2.97
C ASN A 145 0.83 -22.57 3.56
N GLU A 146 -0.09 -23.13 2.79
CA GLU A 146 -0.84 -24.34 3.12
C GLU A 146 -0.49 -25.51 2.18
N GLU A 147 0.59 -25.41 1.38
CA GLU A 147 1.12 -26.49 0.58
C GLU A 147 1.72 -27.61 1.45
N LYS A 148 2.07 -28.73 0.83
CA LYS A 148 2.68 -29.87 1.56
C LYS A 148 4.12 -29.62 1.96
N GLY A 149 4.85 -28.79 1.19
CA GLY A 149 6.26 -28.48 1.39
C GLY A 149 6.51 -27.00 1.68
N THR A 150 7.78 -26.63 1.78
CA THR A 150 8.25 -25.26 1.96
C THR A 150 8.11 -24.48 0.65
N VAL A 151 7.63 -23.26 0.74
CA VAL A 151 7.59 -22.27 -0.34
C VAL A 151 8.68 -21.24 -0.07
N THR A 152 9.39 -20.79 -1.10
CA THR A 152 10.40 -19.73 -0.96
C THR A 152 9.85 -18.45 -1.57
N LEU A 153 9.68 -17.42 -0.75
CA LEU A 153 9.31 -16.07 -1.20
C LEU A 153 10.59 -15.36 -1.67
N THR A 154 10.54 -14.74 -2.85
CA THR A 154 11.65 -13.98 -3.46
C THR A 154 11.31 -12.52 -3.70
N GLU A 155 10.02 -12.18 -3.86
CA GLU A 155 9.47 -10.84 -3.86
C GLU A 155 8.28 -10.82 -2.91
N PHE A 156 8.19 -9.84 -2.03
CA PHE A 156 7.16 -9.79 -0.98
C PHE A 156 6.88 -8.36 -0.53
N GLU A 157 6.35 -7.58 -1.45
CA GLU A 157 6.02 -6.18 -1.20
C GLU A 157 4.91 -6.05 -0.14
N SER A 158 4.96 -4.97 0.63
CA SER A 158 3.88 -4.64 1.58
C SER A 158 2.60 -4.26 0.86
N ALA A 159 2.74 -3.49 -0.21
CA ALA A 159 1.66 -3.09 -1.10
C ALA A 159 2.22 -2.64 -2.45
N MET A 160 1.38 -2.73 -3.47
CA MET A 160 1.55 -2.02 -4.74
C MET A 160 0.43 -0.99 -4.85
N LEU A 161 0.76 0.21 -5.32
CA LEU A 161 -0.20 1.28 -5.56
C LEU A 161 -0.01 1.81 -6.98
N PRO A 162 -1.00 1.68 -7.88
CA PRO A 162 -0.95 2.37 -9.14
C PRO A 162 -1.13 3.88 -8.87
N ILE A 163 -0.16 4.65 -9.35
CA ILE A 163 -0.20 6.10 -9.34
C ILE A 163 -0.88 6.57 -10.64
N ARG A 164 -1.47 7.71 -10.61
CA ARG A 164 -2.14 8.29 -11.75
C ARG A 164 -1.23 8.41 -12.97
N ARG A 165 -1.78 8.16 -14.18
CA ARG A 165 -1.11 8.44 -15.45
C ARG A 165 -0.90 9.95 -15.63
N GLY A 166 0.25 10.34 -16.21
CA GLY A 166 0.53 11.71 -16.64
C GLY A 166 1.76 12.32 -15.95
N ASP A 167 1.81 13.65 -15.85
CA ASP A 167 2.93 14.39 -15.28
C ASP A 167 2.97 14.22 -13.75
N VAL A 168 3.68 13.19 -13.31
CA VAL A 168 3.88 12.86 -11.89
C VAL A 168 5.32 13.13 -11.51
N TRP A 169 5.51 13.81 -10.38
CA TRP A 169 6.81 14.07 -9.78
C TRP A 169 6.94 13.31 -8.48
N ILE A 170 8.14 12.80 -8.22
CA ILE A 170 8.50 12.18 -6.94
C ILE A 170 9.42 13.10 -6.16
N SER A 171 9.13 13.26 -4.87
CA SER A 171 10.00 13.94 -3.91
C SER A 171 10.46 12.92 -2.88
N HIS A 172 11.77 12.85 -2.63
CA HIS A 172 12.35 11.95 -1.66
C HIS A 172 13.54 12.59 -0.94
N LEU A 173 13.98 11.99 0.15
CA LEU A 173 15.12 12.44 0.90
C LEU A 173 16.34 11.54 0.63
N TYR A 174 17.49 12.17 0.46
CA TYR A 174 18.78 11.52 0.31
C TYR A 174 19.82 12.21 1.19
N GLY A 175 21.02 11.67 1.29
CA GLY A 175 22.07 12.33 2.04
C GLY A 175 23.35 11.53 2.16
N SER A 176 24.19 12.04 3.06
CA SER A 176 25.44 11.42 3.48
C SER A 176 25.76 11.86 4.91
N TRP A 177 26.82 11.35 5.50
CA TRP A 177 27.24 11.77 6.83
C TRP A 177 27.45 13.29 6.91
N ALA A 178 26.85 13.93 7.90
CA ALA A 178 26.81 15.38 8.12
C ALA A 178 26.14 16.18 6.97
N ASN A 179 25.37 15.54 6.11
CA ASN A 179 24.61 16.14 5.03
C ASN A 179 23.35 15.30 4.75
N GLU A 180 22.65 14.88 5.83
CA GLU A 180 21.45 14.07 5.75
C GLU A 180 20.23 14.89 5.33
N SER A 181 19.17 14.20 4.87
CA SER A 181 17.84 14.77 4.61
C SER A 181 17.81 15.87 3.56
N GLN A 182 18.64 15.74 2.52
CA GLN A 182 18.54 16.60 1.34
C GLN A 182 17.32 16.19 0.51
N VAL A 183 16.59 17.17 -0.03
CA VAL A 183 15.40 16.91 -0.86
C VAL A 183 15.80 16.77 -2.32
N SER A 184 15.38 15.67 -2.96
CA SER A 184 15.33 15.54 -4.42
C SER A 184 13.88 15.57 -4.89
N GLU A 185 13.65 16.18 -6.05
CA GLU A 185 12.35 16.26 -6.72
C GLU A 185 12.56 16.05 -8.22
N GLU A 186 12.01 14.98 -8.74
CA GLU A 186 12.23 14.53 -10.11
C GLU A 186 10.92 14.13 -10.79
N PRO A 187 10.76 14.40 -12.11
CA PRO A 187 9.64 13.86 -12.87
C PRO A 187 9.79 12.35 -13.04
N LEU A 188 8.70 11.60 -12.94
CA LEU A 188 8.69 10.19 -13.30
C LEU A 188 8.72 10.07 -14.84
N VAL A 189 9.64 9.28 -15.34
CA VAL A 189 9.83 8.99 -16.77
C VAL A 189 9.81 7.48 -17.00
N PRO A 190 9.55 6.99 -18.22
CA PRO A 190 9.60 5.56 -18.52
C PRO A 190 10.88 4.89 -18.03
N GLY A 191 10.71 3.80 -17.27
CA GLY A 191 11.80 3.07 -16.59
C GLY A 191 11.51 2.87 -15.12
N GLU A 192 12.55 2.58 -14.36
CA GLU A 192 12.48 2.30 -12.93
C GLU A 192 13.24 3.36 -12.13
N MET A 193 12.65 3.75 -11.01
CA MET A 193 13.29 4.54 -9.98
C MET A 193 13.24 3.80 -8.66
N VAL A 194 14.41 3.53 -8.07
CA VAL A 194 14.52 2.75 -6.84
C VAL A 194 15.18 3.59 -5.75
N ILE A 195 14.50 3.70 -4.62
CA ILE A 195 15.01 4.28 -3.38
C ILE A 195 15.10 3.14 -2.37
N SER A 196 16.31 2.75 -2.00
CA SER A 196 16.49 1.58 -1.16
C SER A 196 17.53 1.76 -0.08
N ASN A 197 17.37 1.01 1.00
CA ASN A 197 18.38 0.81 2.01
C ASN A 197 18.89 -0.64 1.97
N LYS A 198 20.24 -0.78 2.06
CA LYS A 198 20.93 -2.07 2.13
C LYS A 198 21.89 -2.15 3.32
N ASP A 199 21.86 -1.15 4.21
CA ASP A 199 22.78 -0.99 5.35
C ASP A 199 22.13 -1.40 6.69
N GLY A 200 21.08 -2.21 6.65
CA GLY A 200 20.35 -2.68 7.83
C GLY A 200 19.72 -1.53 8.60
N ALA A 201 20.05 -1.42 9.90
CA ALA A 201 19.45 -0.41 10.77
C ALA A 201 19.90 1.04 10.49
N ARG A 202 20.90 1.25 9.62
CA ARG A 202 21.30 2.59 9.14
C ARG A 202 20.44 3.02 7.95
N ASN A 203 19.15 3.11 8.14
CA ASN A 203 18.18 3.26 7.08
C ASN A 203 17.77 4.71 6.77
N SER A 204 18.49 5.70 7.29
CA SER A 204 18.19 7.12 7.05
C SER A 204 19.41 8.01 6.75
N HIS A 205 20.59 7.40 6.52
CA HIS A 205 21.81 8.16 6.20
C HIS A 205 21.88 8.56 4.72
N THR A 206 21.66 7.60 3.82
CA THR A 206 21.80 7.80 2.37
C THR A 206 20.46 7.93 1.67
N SER A 207 19.42 7.32 2.20
CA SER A 207 18.04 7.39 1.71
C SER A 207 17.07 7.31 2.89
N HIS A 208 15.82 7.72 2.67
CA HIS A 208 14.76 7.64 3.64
C HIS A 208 13.63 6.77 3.13
N GLY A 209 12.94 6.06 4.02
CA GLY A 209 11.84 5.15 3.68
C GLY A 209 10.51 5.87 3.43
N GLU A 210 10.55 7.12 2.97
CA GLU A 210 9.38 7.92 2.62
C GLU A 210 9.54 8.63 1.27
N VAL A 211 8.41 8.78 0.58
CA VAL A 211 8.30 9.50 -0.68
C VAL A 211 6.99 10.29 -0.75
N MET A 212 6.96 11.31 -1.59
CA MET A 212 5.75 12.03 -1.96
C MET A 212 5.62 12.10 -3.48
N PHE A 213 4.42 11.80 -4.00
CA PHE A 213 4.08 11.90 -5.41
C PHE A 213 3.19 13.10 -5.65
N SER A 214 3.64 14.05 -6.45
CA SER A 214 2.87 15.17 -6.94
C SER A 214 2.17 14.77 -8.23
N LEU A 215 0.82 14.86 -8.29
CA LEU A 215 0.03 14.15 -9.29
C LEU A 215 -0.29 14.97 -10.56
N ASP A 216 -0.16 16.24 -10.57
CA ASP A 216 -0.53 17.11 -11.70
C ASP A 216 0.61 18.11 -12.00
N GLY A 217 1.81 17.57 -12.16
CA GLY A 217 3.04 18.34 -12.18
C GLY A 217 3.62 18.56 -10.78
N LYS A 218 4.74 19.23 -10.69
CA LYS A 218 5.45 19.49 -9.44
C LYS A 218 4.57 20.30 -8.47
N ALA A 219 4.20 19.72 -7.33
CA ALA A 219 3.42 20.39 -6.30
C ALA A 219 4.24 21.50 -5.62
N ARG A 220 3.53 22.47 -5.06
CA ARG A 220 4.10 23.50 -4.19
C ARG A 220 3.98 23.10 -2.73
N GLU A 221 4.54 23.93 -1.88
CA GLU A 221 4.49 23.76 -0.42
C GLU A 221 3.06 23.56 0.10
N ASN A 222 2.12 24.41 -0.32
CA ASN A 222 0.74 24.43 0.18
C ASN A 222 -0.32 24.24 -0.92
N GLU A 223 0.05 23.78 -2.11
CA GLU A 223 -0.83 23.65 -3.26
C GLU A 223 -0.45 22.44 -4.11
N GLY A 224 -1.43 21.69 -4.57
CA GLY A 224 -1.28 20.52 -5.43
C GLY A 224 -1.76 19.23 -4.79
N ASN A 225 -2.08 18.25 -5.63
CA ASN A 225 -2.49 16.92 -5.20
C ASN A 225 -1.25 16.07 -4.92
N VAL A 226 -1.10 15.58 -3.70
CA VAL A 226 0.07 14.82 -3.26
C VAL A 226 -0.36 13.53 -2.59
N ILE A 227 0.22 12.41 -3.01
CA ILE A 227 0.22 11.15 -2.28
C ILE A 227 1.52 11.05 -1.50
N GLY A 228 1.44 10.85 -0.19
CA GLY A 228 2.59 10.53 0.65
C GLY A 228 2.61 9.06 1.01
N ALA A 229 3.79 8.45 1.01
CA ALA A 229 4.01 7.06 1.38
C ALA A 229 5.24 6.92 2.27
N ALA A 230 5.16 6.07 3.31
CA ALA A 230 6.28 5.77 4.19
C ALA A 230 6.24 4.31 4.63
N ILE A 231 7.35 3.58 4.46
CA ILE A 231 7.45 2.20 4.93
C ILE A 231 7.73 2.15 6.43
N CYS A 232 6.91 1.41 7.17
CA CYS A 232 7.05 1.25 8.63
C CYS A 232 8.02 0.11 8.96
N TYR A 233 9.26 0.22 8.48
CA TYR A 233 10.29 -0.78 8.64
C TYR A 233 11.66 -0.15 8.85
N SER A 234 12.42 -0.65 9.80
CA SER A 234 13.73 -0.13 10.18
C SER A 234 14.91 -0.99 9.69
N GLY A 235 14.67 -1.92 8.77
CA GLY A 235 15.69 -2.75 8.12
C GLY A 235 15.97 -2.30 6.70
N ASN A 236 16.40 -3.26 5.86
CA ASN A 236 16.56 -3.06 4.43
C ASN A 236 15.19 -2.94 3.75
N TYR A 237 14.88 -1.80 3.19
CA TYR A 237 13.64 -1.54 2.48
C TYR A 237 13.90 -1.20 1.01
N GLU A 238 12.86 -1.33 0.21
CA GLU A 238 12.81 -0.83 -1.15
C GLU A 238 11.51 -0.05 -1.38
N LEU A 239 11.63 1.12 -2.00
CA LEU A 239 10.56 1.92 -2.55
C LEU A 239 10.85 2.05 -4.05
N LYS A 240 10.11 1.34 -4.88
CA LYS A 240 10.33 1.26 -6.31
C LYS A 240 9.16 1.85 -7.07
N THR A 241 9.44 2.68 -8.06
CA THR A 241 8.44 3.20 -8.98
C THR A 241 8.80 2.75 -10.38
N VAL A 242 7.85 2.07 -11.04
CA VAL A 242 7.97 1.65 -12.43
C VAL A 242 7.03 2.49 -13.27
N THR A 243 7.54 3.12 -14.32
CA THR A 243 6.76 3.86 -15.30
C THR A 243 6.78 3.11 -16.61
N ASP A 244 5.63 2.73 -17.15
CA ASP A 244 5.53 2.01 -18.41
C ASP A 244 5.64 2.96 -19.63
N ASP A 245 5.67 2.39 -20.82
CA ASP A 245 5.78 3.11 -22.09
C ASP A 245 4.54 3.94 -22.46
N THR A 246 3.51 3.90 -21.63
CA THR A 246 2.25 4.64 -21.79
C THR A 246 1.99 5.61 -20.63
N ASP A 247 3.04 5.94 -19.86
CA ASP A 247 3.04 6.84 -18.70
C ASP A 247 2.12 6.42 -17.56
N TYR A 248 1.86 5.12 -17.37
CA TYR A 248 1.31 4.62 -16.12
C TYR A 248 2.43 4.39 -15.11
N HIS A 249 2.23 4.84 -13.89
CA HIS A 249 3.18 4.72 -12.81
C HIS A 249 2.68 3.73 -11.78
N TYR A 250 3.57 2.84 -11.34
CA TYR A 250 3.27 1.80 -10.35
C TYR A 250 4.28 1.91 -9.22
N PHE A 251 3.80 2.10 -8.01
CA PHE A 251 4.63 2.21 -6.82
C PHE A 251 4.58 0.92 -6.00
N PHE A 252 5.73 0.37 -5.73
CA PHE A 252 5.94 -0.83 -4.91
C PHE A 252 6.72 -0.43 -3.66
N ALA A 253 6.38 -1.01 -2.52
CA ALA A 253 7.07 -0.73 -1.27
C ALA A 253 7.09 -1.95 -0.36
N GLY A 254 8.26 -2.30 0.15
CA GLY A 254 8.41 -3.46 1.01
C GLY A 254 9.81 -3.63 1.60
N ILE A 255 10.09 -4.84 2.04
CA ILE A 255 11.43 -5.26 2.41
C ILE A 255 12.24 -5.43 1.13
N ASN A 256 13.47 -4.91 1.12
CA ASN A 256 14.37 -5.06 -0.01
C ASN A 256 14.65 -6.53 -0.32
N PRO A 257 14.31 -7.04 -1.52
CA PRO A 257 14.48 -8.44 -1.86
C PRO A 257 15.91 -8.82 -2.20
N ASP A 258 16.81 -7.85 -2.40
CA ASP A 258 18.20 -8.10 -2.78
C ASP A 258 18.94 -8.99 -1.76
N ASN A 259 19.44 -10.12 -2.23
CA ASN A 259 20.11 -11.14 -1.42
C ASN A 259 19.26 -11.63 -0.23
N SER A 260 17.94 -11.60 -0.38
CA SER A 260 16.96 -11.99 0.63
C SER A 260 15.96 -12.98 0.04
N GLU A 261 15.70 -14.06 0.75
CA GLU A 261 14.60 -14.98 0.47
C GLU A 261 14.02 -15.47 1.78
N TYR A 262 12.72 -15.75 1.80
CA TYR A 262 12.07 -16.28 3.00
C TYR A 262 11.51 -17.67 2.74
N HIS A 263 11.99 -18.66 3.52
CA HIS A 263 11.53 -20.04 3.46
C HIS A 263 10.31 -20.20 4.36
N LEU A 264 9.14 -20.23 3.76
CA LEU A 264 7.86 -20.34 4.45
C LEU A 264 7.44 -21.80 4.55
N ALA A 265 7.57 -22.39 5.73
CA ALA A 265 7.18 -23.77 5.96
C ALA A 265 5.65 -23.95 5.90
N LYS A 266 5.21 -25.21 5.76
CA LYS A 266 3.78 -25.52 5.76
C LYS A 266 3.08 -25.01 7.02
N GLY A 267 2.01 -24.27 6.85
CA GLY A 267 1.19 -23.69 7.93
C GLY A 267 1.68 -22.34 8.44
N GLU A 268 2.88 -21.91 8.07
CA GLU A 268 3.42 -20.61 8.44
C GLU A 268 2.78 -19.48 7.64
N THR A 269 2.83 -18.29 8.24
CA THR A 269 2.39 -17.03 7.64
C THR A 269 3.54 -16.03 7.72
N PHE A 270 3.87 -15.41 6.59
CA PHE A 270 4.76 -14.27 6.51
C PHE A 270 3.92 -12.99 6.46
N THR A 271 4.22 -12.03 7.33
CA THR A 271 3.55 -10.72 7.37
C THR A 271 4.55 -9.64 6.97
N THR A 272 4.21 -8.87 5.95
CA THR A 272 5.04 -7.74 5.51
C THR A 272 4.92 -6.55 6.49
N PRO A 273 5.91 -5.65 6.53
CA PRO A 273 5.77 -4.40 7.27
C PRO A 273 4.64 -3.54 6.68
N ALA A 274 4.08 -2.63 7.48
CA ALA A 274 3.05 -1.73 6.97
C ALA A 274 3.64 -0.61 6.12
N LEU A 275 2.96 -0.26 5.03
CA LEU A 275 3.15 0.96 4.26
C LEU A 275 2.11 1.98 4.68
N ALA A 276 2.53 3.11 5.22
CA ALA A 276 1.65 4.22 5.59
C ALA A 276 1.42 5.12 4.37
N LEU A 277 0.16 5.38 4.05
CA LEU A 277 -0.30 6.15 2.89
C LEU A 277 -1.16 7.33 3.32
N THR A 278 -0.98 8.47 2.66
CA THR A 278 -1.84 9.64 2.82
C THR A 278 -2.09 10.33 1.48
N PHE A 279 -3.11 11.18 1.45
CA PHE A 279 -3.37 12.07 0.31
C PHE A 279 -3.67 13.49 0.83
N SER A 280 -3.20 14.50 0.10
CA SER A 280 -3.47 15.91 0.41
C SER A 280 -3.72 16.72 -0.87
N LYS A 281 -4.62 17.70 -0.79
CA LYS A 281 -4.78 18.76 -1.78
C LYS A 281 -3.98 20.03 -1.43
N GLU A 282 -3.39 20.05 -0.25
CA GLU A 282 -2.67 21.20 0.30
C GLU A 282 -1.15 21.03 0.11
N GLY A 283 -0.74 20.51 -1.04
CA GLY A 283 0.66 20.33 -1.41
C GLY A 283 1.45 19.40 -0.49
N LEU A 284 2.76 19.55 -0.53
CA LEU A 284 3.71 18.74 0.24
C LEU A 284 3.52 18.90 1.75
N SER A 285 3.30 20.13 2.22
CA SER A 285 3.05 20.39 3.64
C SER A 285 1.79 19.74 4.16
N GLY A 286 0.73 19.65 3.35
CA GLY A 286 -0.49 18.96 3.74
C GLY A 286 -0.26 17.47 4.01
N ALA A 287 0.45 16.78 3.11
CA ALA A 287 0.85 15.39 3.30
C ALA A 287 1.76 15.22 4.52
N SER A 288 2.76 16.09 4.68
CA SER A 288 3.66 16.11 5.84
C SER A 288 2.90 16.27 7.17
N ARG A 289 1.94 17.21 7.24
CA ARG A 289 1.10 17.40 8.44
C ARG A 289 0.28 16.17 8.80
N ASN A 290 -0.21 15.40 7.81
CA ASN A 290 -0.92 14.16 8.05
C ASN A 290 0.00 13.11 8.71
N PHE A 291 1.23 12.92 8.21
CA PHE A 291 2.23 12.06 8.84
C PHE A 291 2.57 12.51 10.26
N HIS A 292 2.79 13.80 10.47
CA HIS A 292 3.11 14.34 11.80
C HIS A 292 1.98 14.13 12.80
N LYS A 293 0.71 14.33 12.39
CA LYS A 293 -0.45 14.09 13.24
C LYS A 293 -0.56 12.60 13.60
N TRP A 294 -0.49 11.72 12.60
CA TRP A 294 -0.53 10.29 12.80
C TRP A 294 0.63 9.80 13.69
N GLY A 295 1.86 10.29 13.43
CA GLY A 295 3.02 9.97 14.25
C GLY A 295 2.80 10.30 15.73
N ARG A 296 2.36 11.53 16.03
CA ARG A 296 2.09 11.96 17.40
C ARG A 296 0.99 11.14 18.08
N GLU A 297 -0.11 10.87 17.39
CA GLU A 297 -1.30 10.28 18.00
C GLU A 297 -1.23 8.75 18.11
N TYR A 298 -0.50 8.08 17.20
CA TYR A 298 -0.54 6.62 17.07
C TYR A 298 0.81 5.92 17.15
N LYS A 299 1.94 6.59 16.89
CA LYS A 299 3.24 5.94 16.78
C LYS A 299 4.26 6.37 17.84
N LEU A 300 4.26 7.64 18.23
CA LEU A 300 5.23 8.18 19.19
C LEU A 300 4.77 8.04 20.66
N MET A 301 3.49 7.79 20.89
CA MET A 301 2.93 7.57 22.21
C MET A 301 3.20 6.14 22.67
N HIS A 302 3.73 5.99 23.87
CA HIS A 302 3.84 4.69 24.54
C HIS A 302 2.77 4.61 25.64
N GLY A 303 1.62 4.01 25.31
CA GLY A 303 0.42 4.12 26.13
C GLY A 303 -0.10 5.56 26.13
N ASN A 304 -0.35 6.14 27.30
CA ASN A 304 -0.82 7.52 27.44
C ASN A 304 0.32 8.53 27.71
N LYS A 305 1.59 8.15 27.48
CA LYS A 305 2.75 9.02 27.75
C LYS A 305 3.45 9.40 26.45
N VAL A 306 3.71 10.70 26.32
CA VAL A 306 4.67 11.19 25.32
C VAL A 306 6.06 10.73 25.73
N ARG A 307 6.88 10.25 24.81
CA ARG A 307 8.27 9.90 25.09
C ARG A 307 9.04 11.16 25.49
N ASP A 308 9.83 11.05 26.55
CA ASP A 308 10.77 12.09 26.92
C ASP A 308 11.85 12.22 25.82
N ILE A 309 12.21 13.46 25.51
CA ILE A 309 13.35 13.73 24.64
C ILE A 309 14.58 13.62 25.52
N LEU A 310 15.38 12.57 25.30
CA LEU A 310 16.66 12.39 25.97
C LEU A 310 17.73 13.14 25.18
N LEU A 311 18.40 14.05 25.85
CA LEU A 311 19.61 14.67 25.31
C LEU A 311 20.75 13.65 25.41
N ASN A 312 21.37 13.34 24.29
CA ASN A 312 22.54 12.46 24.21
C ASN A 312 23.82 13.30 24.03
#